data_62b21511c10c283f6355ffcf889f4ed9
#
_entry.id   62b21511c10c283f6355ffcf889f4ed9
#
_cell.length_a   1.000
_cell.length_b   1.000
_cell.length_c   1.000
_cell.angle_alpha   90.00
_cell.angle_beta   90.00
_cell.angle_gamma   90.00
#
_symmetry.space_group_name_H-M   'P 1'
#
loop_
_entity.id
_entity.type
_entity.pdbx_description
1 polymer ?
#
loop_
_entity_poly.entity_id
_entity_poly.type
_entity_poly.pdbx_seq_one_letter_code
_entity_poly.pdbx_strand_id
1 'polypeptide(L)'
;VNEIAPRVHNSGHLTINAYNISQFENIPFDTLNEINKLKKVLPKPSVNRLIQHRLAEKDFINKLNIRTTRYVSIEKKSDIETLEDFLPGILKTTTMGYDGKGQFPIQKIEDVNSLNIDFSKGYILEKLVKLKKEISVIVTRFGVNSFEIYEPIENNHEEQILKQSKIPAEISEKILGQSLEWSKRIAEELKYIGTLCVE
;
A
#
# COMPACT_ATOMS: atom_id res chain seq x y z
N VAL A 1 4.59 7.14 3.48
CA VAL A 1 3.44 6.40 2.92
C VAL A 1 3.79 4.93 2.87
N ASN A 2 2.91 4.10 3.35
CA ASN A 2 3.08 2.65 3.40
C ASN A 2 2.30 1.96 2.29
N GLU A 3 1.07 2.38 2.05
CA GLU A 3 0.17 1.77 1.08
C GLU A 3 -0.79 2.81 0.47
N ILE A 4 -1.18 2.58 -0.77
CA ILE A 4 -2.30 3.24 -1.43
C ILE A 4 -3.37 2.18 -1.69
N ALA A 5 -4.52 2.31 -1.05
CA ALA A 5 -5.64 1.41 -1.26
C ALA A 5 -6.71 2.08 -2.15
N PRO A 6 -7.07 1.50 -3.31
CA PRO A 6 -8.09 2.05 -4.22
C PRO A 6 -9.51 1.79 -3.70
N ARG A 7 -9.66 1.68 -2.42
CA ARG A 7 -10.90 1.39 -1.71
C ARG A 7 -10.89 2.12 -0.37
N VAL A 8 -12.02 2.22 0.25
CA VAL A 8 -12.07 2.54 1.67
C VAL A 8 -11.41 1.36 2.39
N HIS A 9 -10.22 1.60 2.98
CA HIS A 9 -9.47 0.61 3.73
C HIS A 9 -10.30 0.04 4.89
N ASN A 10 -9.79 -0.96 5.62
CA ASN A 10 -10.47 -1.62 6.75
C ASN A 10 -11.13 -0.67 7.76
N SER A 11 -10.62 0.56 7.88
CA SER A 11 -11.24 1.63 8.66
C SER A 11 -12.61 2.13 8.14
N GLY A 12 -13.03 1.73 6.94
CA GLY A 12 -14.31 2.08 6.33
C GLY A 12 -15.22 0.90 5.95
N HIS A 13 -14.98 -0.26 6.51
CA HIS A 13 -15.62 -1.55 6.19
C HIS A 13 -17.12 -1.70 6.50
N LEU A 14 -17.91 -0.65 6.60
CA LEU A 14 -19.36 -0.76 6.75
C LEU A 14 -20.07 -1.43 5.54
N THR A 15 -19.36 -1.59 4.40
CA THR A 15 -19.96 -2.16 3.17
C THR A 15 -19.39 -3.50 2.73
N ILE A 16 -18.33 -4.02 3.35
CA ILE A 16 -17.62 -5.23 2.88
C ILE A 16 -18.25 -6.53 3.36
N ASN A 17 -19.01 -6.53 4.43
CA ASN A 17 -19.80 -7.71 4.83
C ASN A 17 -20.90 -8.10 3.83
N ALA A 18 -21.16 -7.29 2.79
CA ALA A 18 -22.10 -7.60 1.74
C ALA A 18 -21.50 -8.42 0.57
N TYR A 19 -20.17 -8.39 0.39
CA TYR A 19 -19.49 -9.08 -0.72
C TYR A 19 -18.14 -9.62 -0.25
N ASN A 20 -17.99 -10.93 -0.22
CA ASN A 20 -16.80 -11.66 0.21
C ASN A 20 -15.54 -11.49 -0.68
N ILE A 21 -15.48 -10.48 -1.53
CA ILE A 21 -14.36 -10.26 -2.46
C ILE A 21 -14.07 -8.77 -2.53
N SER A 22 -12.85 -8.38 -2.20
CA SER A 22 -12.28 -7.11 -2.63
C SER A 22 -12.21 -7.12 -4.17
N GLN A 23 -13.19 -6.51 -4.81
CA GLN A 23 -13.41 -6.64 -6.25
C GLN A 23 -12.25 -6.12 -7.11
N PHE A 24 -11.37 -5.29 -6.57
CA PHE A 24 -10.34 -4.62 -7.34
C PHE A 24 -8.95 -5.25 -7.21
N GLU A 25 -8.64 -5.92 -6.11
CA GLU A 25 -7.33 -6.55 -5.90
C GLU A 25 -7.13 -7.84 -6.69
N ASN A 26 -8.21 -8.48 -7.08
CA ASN A 26 -8.16 -9.81 -7.70
C ASN A 26 -8.50 -9.84 -9.21
N ILE A 27 -8.90 -8.69 -9.82
CA ILE A 27 -9.17 -8.67 -11.25
C ILE A 27 -7.86 -8.42 -12.01
N PRO A 28 -7.41 -9.35 -12.87
CA PRO A 28 -6.21 -9.17 -13.66
C PRO A 28 -6.28 -7.90 -14.52
N PHE A 29 -5.14 -7.22 -14.67
CA PHE A 29 -5.04 -6.00 -15.46
C PHE A 29 -5.61 -6.16 -16.87
N ASP A 30 -5.31 -7.27 -17.55
CA ASP A 30 -5.76 -7.51 -18.91
C ASP A 30 -7.29 -7.60 -18.98
N THR A 31 -7.92 -8.25 -18.01
CA THR A 31 -9.40 -8.32 -17.91
C THR A 31 -9.99 -6.93 -17.70
N LEU A 32 -9.43 -6.12 -16.79
CA LEU A 32 -9.89 -4.74 -16.59
C LEU A 32 -9.70 -3.89 -17.83
N ASN A 33 -8.61 -4.10 -18.57
CA ASN A 33 -8.32 -3.36 -19.78
C ASN A 33 -9.31 -3.73 -20.91
N GLU A 34 -9.66 -5.01 -21.08
CA GLU A 34 -10.71 -5.43 -22.02
C GLU A 34 -12.08 -4.85 -21.66
N ILE A 35 -12.46 -4.89 -20.38
CA ILE A 35 -13.71 -4.26 -19.92
C ILE A 35 -13.70 -2.76 -20.21
N ASN A 36 -12.55 -2.09 -20.01
CA ASN A 36 -12.43 -0.65 -20.22
C ASN A 36 -12.55 -0.23 -21.70
N LYS A 37 -12.32 -1.14 -22.65
CA LYS A 37 -12.60 -0.91 -24.08
C LYS A 37 -14.12 -0.87 -24.36
N LEU A 38 -14.90 -1.61 -23.60
CA LEU A 38 -16.35 -1.69 -23.75
C LEU A 38 -17.07 -0.63 -22.94
N LYS A 39 -16.59 -0.39 -21.72
CA LYS A 39 -17.19 0.58 -20.78
C LYS A 39 -16.09 1.12 -19.87
N LYS A 40 -16.07 2.44 -19.68
CA LYS A 40 -15.12 3.13 -18.82
C LYS A 40 -15.06 2.50 -17.43
N VAL A 41 -13.86 2.06 -17.03
CA VAL A 41 -13.56 1.52 -15.70
C VAL A 41 -12.91 2.60 -14.85
N LEU A 42 -13.33 2.72 -13.60
CA LEU A 42 -12.76 3.61 -12.60
C LEU A 42 -12.51 2.84 -11.29
N PRO A 43 -11.32 2.98 -10.67
CA PRO A 43 -10.14 3.68 -11.19
C PRO A 43 -9.65 3.07 -12.50
N LYS A 44 -8.85 3.82 -13.26
CA LYS A 44 -8.31 3.33 -14.54
C LYS A 44 -7.52 2.03 -14.33
N PRO A 45 -7.57 1.07 -15.28
CA PRO A 45 -6.81 -0.18 -15.17
C PRO A 45 -5.31 0.01 -14.88
N SER A 46 -4.69 1.06 -15.44
CA SER A 46 -3.29 1.40 -15.18
C SER A 46 -3.01 1.77 -13.72
N VAL A 47 -3.96 2.36 -13.02
CA VAL A 47 -3.85 2.67 -11.59
C VAL A 47 -3.89 1.37 -10.78
N ASN A 48 -4.85 0.48 -11.08
CA ASN A 48 -4.92 -0.82 -10.43
C ASN A 48 -3.62 -1.61 -10.62
N ARG A 49 -3.08 -1.66 -11.84
CA ARG A 49 -1.80 -2.33 -12.11
C ARG A 49 -0.66 -1.78 -11.26
N LEU A 50 -0.61 -0.46 -11.07
CA LEU A 50 0.45 0.19 -10.29
C LEU A 50 0.35 -0.20 -8.82
N ILE A 51 -0.83 -0.08 -8.22
CA ILE A 51 -1.04 -0.33 -6.78
C ILE A 51 -1.09 -1.83 -6.41
N GLN A 52 -1.35 -2.72 -7.38
CA GLN A 52 -1.26 -4.16 -7.19
C GLN A 52 0.20 -4.67 -7.13
N HIS A 53 1.19 -3.82 -7.40
CA HIS A 53 2.59 -4.21 -7.45
C HIS A 53 3.43 -3.32 -6.52
N ARG A 54 3.79 -3.83 -5.33
CA ARG A 54 4.47 -3.08 -4.25
C ARG A 54 5.71 -2.30 -4.70
N LEU A 55 6.53 -2.89 -5.56
CA LEU A 55 7.72 -2.19 -6.06
C LEU A 55 7.32 -0.98 -6.92
N ALA A 56 6.38 -1.17 -7.85
CA ALA A 56 5.90 -0.09 -8.72
C ALA A 56 5.21 1.04 -7.92
N GLU A 57 4.44 0.67 -6.90
CA GLU A 57 3.81 1.61 -5.98
C GLU A 57 4.84 2.45 -5.22
N LYS A 58 5.85 1.82 -4.62
CA LYS A 58 6.91 2.53 -3.89
C LYS A 58 7.76 3.41 -4.80
N ASP A 59 8.09 2.94 -5.99
CA ASP A 59 8.78 3.74 -7.00
C ASP A 59 7.98 4.97 -7.41
N PHE A 60 6.66 4.79 -7.59
CA PHE A 60 5.76 5.91 -7.89
C PHE A 60 5.73 6.93 -6.74
N ILE A 61 5.58 6.48 -5.49
CA ILE A 61 5.58 7.35 -4.30
C ILE A 61 6.90 8.13 -4.19
N ASN A 62 8.04 7.45 -4.39
CA ASN A 62 9.35 8.09 -4.32
C ASN A 62 9.58 9.11 -5.45
N LYS A 63 9.05 8.87 -6.66
CA LYS A 63 9.06 9.86 -7.76
C LYS A 63 8.30 11.16 -7.39
N LEU A 64 7.34 11.07 -6.49
CA LEU A 64 6.64 12.21 -5.95
C LEU A 64 7.42 12.92 -4.82
N ASN A 65 8.66 12.51 -4.51
CA ASN A 65 9.41 12.96 -3.34
C ASN A 65 8.68 12.75 -2.01
N ILE A 66 7.83 11.73 -1.95
CA ILE A 66 7.15 11.28 -0.74
C ILE A 66 7.96 10.12 -0.17
N ARG A 67 8.29 10.20 1.12
CA ARG A 67 9.13 9.19 1.76
C ARG A 67 8.36 7.89 1.99
N THR A 68 9.03 6.78 1.68
CA THR A 68 8.64 5.43 2.08
C THR A 68 9.74 4.82 2.95
N THR A 69 9.52 3.64 3.52
CA THR A 69 10.63 2.86 4.08
C THR A 69 11.65 2.54 2.97
N ARG A 70 12.92 2.37 3.34
CA ARG A 70 13.95 1.89 2.41
C ARG A 70 13.58 0.50 1.91
N TYR A 71 13.73 0.25 0.63
CA TYR A 71 13.39 -1.03 0.00
C TYR A 71 14.32 -1.35 -1.15
N VAL A 72 14.36 -2.63 -1.50
CA VAL A 72 15.13 -3.14 -2.63
C VAL A 72 14.41 -4.33 -3.24
N SER A 73 14.46 -4.49 -4.56
CA SER A 73 13.93 -5.66 -5.26
C SER A 73 14.80 -6.88 -5.00
N ILE A 74 14.18 -8.03 -4.78
CA ILE A 74 14.82 -9.32 -4.55
C ILE A 74 14.34 -10.31 -5.60
N GLU A 75 15.25 -10.79 -6.42
CA GLU A 75 14.97 -11.77 -7.48
C GLU A 75 15.42 -13.17 -7.09
N LYS A 76 16.44 -13.26 -6.23
CA LYS A 76 17.01 -14.53 -5.75
C LYS A 76 17.53 -14.39 -4.33
N LYS A 77 17.71 -15.53 -3.67
CA LYS A 77 18.15 -15.60 -2.29
C LYS A 77 19.47 -14.86 -2.02
N SER A 78 20.45 -15.01 -2.91
CA SER A 78 21.76 -14.37 -2.77
C SER A 78 21.72 -12.83 -2.80
N ASP A 79 20.64 -12.23 -3.29
CA ASP A 79 20.50 -10.78 -3.28
C ASP A 79 20.39 -10.26 -1.83
N ILE A 80 19.74 -11.02 -0.94
CA ILE A 80 19.57 -10.67 0.47
C ILE A 80 20.89 -10.76 1.23
N GLU A 81 21.75 -11.71 0.88
CA GLU A 81 23.02 -11.96 1.57
C GLU A 81 23.96 -10.76 1.57
N THR A 82 23.76 -9.81 0.66
CA THR A 82 24.55 -8.57 0.54
C THR A 82 23.91 -7.36 1.20
N LEU A 83 22.76 -7.52 1.87
CA LEU A 83 21.89 -6.44 2.32
C LEU A 83 21.78 -6.36 3.86
N GLU A 84 22.89 -6.55 4.57
CA GLU A 84 22.95 -6.46 6.04
C GLU A 84 22.37 -5.16 6.59
N ASP A 85 22.58 -4.03 5.89
CA ASP A 85 22.10 -2.72 6.30
C ASP A 85 20.57 -2.56 6.17
N PHE A 86 19.88 -3.50 5.50
CA PHE A 86 18.42 -3.60 5.46
C PHE A 86 17.84 -4.40 6.63
N LEU A 87 18.67 -5.08 7.42
CA LEU A 87 18.20 -5.90 8.53
C LEU A 87 18.17 -5.11 9.85
N PRO A 88 17.26 -5.40 10.75
CA PRO A 88 16.08 -6.23 10.51
C PRO A 88 15.19 -5.64 9.43
N GLY A 89 14.55 -6.52 8.65
CA GLY A 89 13.70 -6.16 7.53
C GLY A 89 12.49 -7.08 7.38
N ILE A 90 11.64 -6.76 6.43
CA ILE A 90 10.49 -7.59 6.06
C ILE A 90 10.58 -7.88 4.57
N LEU A 91 10.72 -9.16 4.22
CA LEU A 91 10.63 -9.62 2.85
C LEU A 91 9.15 -9.81 2.49
N LYS A 92 8.70 -9.15 1.43
CA LYS A 92 7.30 -9.19 1.00
C LYS A 92 7.20 -9.62 -0.46
N THR A 93 6.17 -10.39 -0.81
CA THR A 93 5.84 -10.62 -2.22
C THR A 93 5.52 -9.29 -2.91
N THR A 94 5.93 -9.13 -4.17
CA THR A 94 5.62 -7.89 -4.93
C THR A 94 4.14 -7.79 -5.29
N THR A 95 3.44 -8.92 -5.34
CA THR A 95 2.01 -9.01 -5.65
C THR A 95 1.31 -9.99 -4.71
N MET A 96 -0.01 -9.99 -4.66
CA MET A 96 -0.83 -11.02 -3.99
C MET A 96 -0.64 -11.18 -2.46
N GLY A 97 -0.08 -10.18 -1.78
CA GLY A 97 0.03 -10.20 -0.32
C GLY A 97 -1.11 -9.43 0.36
N TYR A 98 -1.82 -10.07 1.30
CA TYR A 98 -2.90 -9.50 2.10
C TYR A 98 -2.91 -10.10 3.50
N ASP A 99 -3.42 -9.37 4.48
CA ASP A 99 -3.58 -9.84 5.87
C ASP A 99 -2.32 -10.53 6.43
N GLY A 100 -1.14 -9.92 6.21
CA GLY A 100 0.15 -10.48 6.63
C GLY A 100 0.66 -11.68 5.81
N LYS A 101 -0.12 -12.22 4.87
CA LYS A 101 0.33 -13.30 3.99
C LYS A 101 1.35 -12.78 2.98
N GLY A 102 2.38 -13.60 2.72
CA GLY A 102 3.48 -13.21 1.83
C GLY A 102 4.44 -12.18 2.45
N GLN A 103 4.45 -12.07 3.78
CA GLN A 103 5.40 -11.26 4.53
C GLN A 103 6.25 -12.16 5.44
N PHE A 104 7.57 -11.99 5.38
CA PHE A 104 8.54 -12.81 6.09
C PHE A 104 9.51 -11.89 6.83
N PRO A 105 9.39 -11.77 8.17
CA PRO A 105 10.36 -11.01 8.95
C PRO A 105 11.75 -11.65 8.87
N ILE A 106 12.76 -10.85 8.58
CA ILE A 106 14.17 -11.25 8.52
C ILE A 106 14.92 -10.43 9.57
N GLN A 107 15.38 -11.08 10.61
CA GLN A 107 16.17 -10.44 11.66
C GLN A 107 17.65 -10.41 11.30
N LYS A 108 18.14 -11.49 10.72
CA LYS A 108 19.52 -11.70 10.32
C LYS A 108 19.59 -12.54 9.04
N ILE A 109 20.74 -12.53 8.37
CA ILE A 109 20.91 -13.21 7.06
C ILE A 109 20.60 -14.71 7.16
N GLU A 110 20.96 -15.35 8.26
CA GLU A 110 20.74 -16.79 8.44
C GLU A 110 19.27 -17.18 8.38
N ASP A 111 18.35 -16.27 8.75
CA ASP A 111 16.91 -16.52 8.70
C ASP A 111 16.43 -16.82 7.28
N VAL A 112 17.12 -16.25 6.28
CA VAL A 112 16.81 -16.47 4.86
C VAL A 112 16.99 -17.95 4.47
N ASN A 113 17.89 -18.67 5.17
CA ASN A 113 18.15 -20.09 4.91
C ASN A 113 16.95 -20.98 5.27
N SER A 114 16.16 -20.55 6.23
CA SER A 114 14.96 -21.27 6.69
C SER A 114 13.71 -20.98 5.86
N LEU A 115 13.76 -19.96 4.96
CA LEU A 115 12.62 -19.61 4.13
C LEU A 115 12.39 -20.65 3.04
N ASN A 116 11.21 -21.25 3.08
CA ASN A 116 10.73 -22.11 1.99
C ASN A 116 9.82 -21.30 1.06
N ILE A 117 10.43 -20.45 0.23
CA ILE A 117 9.73 -19.56 -0.69
C ILE A 117 10.28 -19.70 -2.11
N ASP A 118 9.42 -19.44 -3.07
CA ASP A 118 9.76 -19.42 -4.48
C ASP A 118 10.12 -18.00 -4.93
N PHE A 119 11.40 -17.72 -5.05
CA PHE A 119 11.91 -16.40 -5.44
C PHE A 119 11.47 -15.96 -6.85
N SER A 120 11.03 -16.87 -7.72
CA SER A 120 10.53 -16.51 -9.06
C SER A 120 9.27 -15.63 -9.03
N LYS A 121 8.56 -15.57 -7.90
CA LYS A 121 7.39 -14.71 -7.70
C LYS A 121 7.71 -13.24 -7.54
N GLY A 122 9.00 -12.89 -7.40
CA GLY A 122 9.45 -11.54 -7.13
C GLY A 122 9.14 -11.07 -5.70
N TYR A 123 10.13 -10.49 -5.06
CA TYR A 123 10.03 -9.98 -3.70
C TYR A 123 10.61 -8.58 -3.57
N ILE A 124 10.24 -7.91 -2.51
CA ILE A 124 10.81 -6.66 -2.06
C ILE A 124 11.25 -6.83 -0.60
N LEU A 125 12.48 -6.46 -0.29
CA LEU A 125 12.96 -6.36 1.08
C LEU A 125 12.80 -4.92 1.55
N GLU A 126 12.01 -4.73 2.59
CA GLU A 126 11.81 -3.44 3.24
C GLU A 126 12.54 -3.41 4.58
N LYS A 127 13.26 -2.31 4.84
CA LYS A 127 13.83 -2.10 6.16
C LYS A 127 12.74 -1.96 7.20
N LEU A 128 12.85 -2.72 8.29
CA LEU A 128 11.91 -2.59 9.40
C LEU A 128 12.00 -1.22 10.03
N VAL A 129 10.87 -0.56 10.17
CA VAL A 129 10.74 0.76 10.81
C VAL A 129 9.93 0.61 12.10
N LYS A 130 10.44 1.17 13.19
CA LYS A 130 9.68 1.25 14.42
C LYS A 130 8.64 2.35 14.29
N LEU A 131 7.40 1.95 14.06
CA LEU A 131 6.27 2.87 13.97
C LEU A 131 5.93 3.46 15.34
N LYS A 132 5.63 4.74 15.36
CA LYS A 132 5.05 5.42 16.52
C LYS A 132 3.53 5.33 16.51
N LYS A 133 2.96 5.56 15.34
CA LYS A 133 1.52 5.52 15.05
C LYS A 133 1.34 5.13 13.60
N GLU A 134 0.23 4.52 13.30
CA GLU A 134 -0.26 4.30 11.96
C GLU A 134 -1.45 5.22 11.73
N ILE A 135 -1.45 5.94 10.62
CA ILE A 135 -2.55 6.82 10.23
C ILE A 135 -2.96 6.54 8.80
N SER A 136 -4.23 6.74 8.52
CA SER A 136 -4.77 6.71 7.16
C SER A 136 -5.51 7.98 6.83
N VAL A 137 -5.42 8.40 5.56
CA VAL A 137 -6.15 9.54 5.01
C VAL A 137 -7.02 9.06 3.86
N ILE A 138 -8.32 9.29 3.96
CA ILE A 138 -9.26 8.99 2.89
C ILE A 138 -9.39 10.23 2.00
N VAL A 139 -9.19 10.03 0.69
CA VAL A 139 -9.35 11.06 -0.33
C VAL A 139 -10.37 10.60 -1.35
N THR A 140 -11.38 11.41 -1.60
CA THR A 140 -12.31 11.22 -2.71
C THR A 140 -12.09 12.29 -3.76
N ARG A 141 -11.80 11.88 -4.98
CA ARG A 141 -11.60 12.78 -6.12
C ARG A 141 -12.69 12.56 -7.17
N PHE A 142 -13.42 13.64 -7.49
CA PHE A 142 -14.54 13.62 -8.44
C PHE A 142 -14.15 14.14 -9.83
N GLY A 143 -13.08 14.96 -9.91
CA GLY A 143 -12.63 15.61 -11.13
C GLY A 143 -11.24 16.23 -10.99
N VAL A 144 -10.86 17.09 -11.92
CA VAL A 144 -9.49 17.66 -11.97
C VAL A 144 -9.14 18.42 -10.70
N ASN A 145 -10.01 19.30 -10.23
CA ASN A 145 -9.78 20.13 -9.03
C ASN A 145 -10.87 19.92 -7.98
N SER A 146 -11.50 18.75 -7.97
CA SER A 146 -12.62 18.45 -7.08
C SER A 146 -12.24 17.30 -6.17
N PHE A 147 -12.01 17.62 -4.88
CA PHE A 147 -11.56 16.71 -3.85
C PHE A 147 -12.37 16.89 -2.58
N GLU A 148 -12.59 15.78 -1.89
CA GLU A 148 -12.92 15.73 -0.48
C GLU A 148 -11.83 14.92 0.22
N ILE A 149 -11.21 15.52 1.24
CA ILE A 149 -10.14 14.89 2.01
C ILE A 149 -10.60 14.87 3.46
N TYR A 150 -10.70 13.68 4.02
CA TYR A 150 -11.17 13.48 5.37
C TYR A 150 -10.04 13.66 6.38
N GLU A 151 -10.41 13.95 7.62
CA GLU A 151 -9.46 14.01 8.72
C GLU A 151 -8.70 12.68 8.87
N PRO A 152 -7.39 12.73 9.17
CA PRO A 152 -6.61 11.51 9.37
C PRO A 152 -7.19 10.63 10.48
N ILE A 153 -7.14 9.37 10.23
CA ILE A 153 -7.62 8.29 11.11
C ILE A 153 -6.39 7.64 11.74
N GLU A 154 -6.34 7.54 13.05
CA GLU A 154 -5.33 6.75 13.76
C GLU A 154 -5.79 5.30 13.85
N ASN A 155 -4.95 4.37 13.37
CA ASN A 155 -5.25 2.95 13.30
C ASN A 155 -4.40 2.18 14.32
N ASN A 156 -5.03 1.31 15.07
CA ASN A 156 -4.37 0.38 15.97
C ASN A 156 -4.53 -1.04 15.45
N HIS A 157 -3.41 -1.68 15.12
CA HIS A 157 -3.36 -3.06 14.67
C HIS A 157 -2.81 -3.96 15.78
N GLU A 158 -3.43 -5.11 15.96
CA GLU A 158 -2.95 -6.20 16.80
C GLU A 158 -2.83 -7.45 15.92
N GLU A 159 -1.66 -8.09 15.95
CA GLU A 159 -1.38 -9.27 15.12
C GLU A 159 -1.67 -9.02 13.62
N GLN A 160 -1.34 -7.83 13.11
CA GLN A 160 -1.57 -7.36 11.74
C GLN A 160 -3.07 -7.22 11.35
N ILE A 161 -3.96 -7.26 12.34
CA ILE A 161 -5.40 -7.07 12.14
C ILE A 161 -5.81 -5.73 12.74
N LEU A 162 -6.51 -4.90 11.98
CA LEU A 162 -7.06 -3.64 12.48
C LEU A 162 -8.09 -3.92 13.57
N LYS A 163 -7.83 -3.41 14.78
CA LYS A 163 -8.72 -3.54 15.94
C LYS A 163 -9.51 -2.28 16.24
N GLN A 164 -8.90 -1.13 16.03
CA GLN A 164 -9.53 0.14 16.35
C GLN A 164 -9.08 1.24 15.40
N SER A 165 -10.01 2.09 15.02
CA SER A 165 -9.75 3.36 14.32
C SER A 165 -10.29 4.51 15.15
N LYS A 166 -9.48 5.57 15.32
CA LYS A 166 -9.83 6.78 16.06
C LYS A 166 -9.79 8.00 15.15
N ILE A 167 -10.84 8.80 15.17
CA ILE A 167 -10.96 10.06 14.42
C ILE A 167 -11.28 11.18 15.42
N PRO A 168 -10.59 12.33 15.33
CA PRO A 168 -9.38 12.56 14.56
C PRO A 168 -8.16 11.82 15.13
N ALA A 169 -7.14 11.60 14.30
CA ALA A 169 -5.86 11.09 14.75
C ALA A 169 -5.16 12.09 15.69
N GLU A 170 -4.58 11.62 16.79
CA GLU A 170 -3.79 12.45 17.69
C GLU A 170 -2.38 12.67 17.16
N ILE A 171 -2.24 13.62 16.24
CA ILE A 171 -0.98 13.96 15.55
C ILE A 171 -0.72 15.47 15.62
N SER A 172 0.55 15.87 15.38
CA SER A 172 0.88 17.30 15.33
C SER A 172 0.32 17.95 14.06
N GLU A 173 0.08 19.28 14.11
CA GLU A 173 -0.37 20.06 12.95
C GLU A 173 0.55 19.87 11.74
N LYS A 174 1.86 19.74 11.95
CA LYS A 174 2.82 19.48 10.88
C LYS A 174 2.54 18.15 10.19
N ILE A 175 2.29 17.09 10.95
CA ILE A 175 1.98 15.75 10.39
C ILE A 175 0.61 15.77 9.73
N LEU A 176 -0.37 16.44 10.34
CA LEU A 176 -1.69 16.66 9.76
C LEU A 176 -1.58 17.30 8.35
N GLY A 177 -0.95 18.46 8.26
CA GLY A 177 -0.79 19.16 6.99
C GLY A 177 -0.05 18.32 5.94
N GLN A 178 1.02 17.64 6.35
CA GLN A 178 1.82 16.78 5.47
C GLN A 178 1.02 15.56 4.96
N SER A 179 0.26 14.91 5.82
CA SER A 179 -0.54 13.74 5.44
C SER A 179 -1.65 14.10 4.45
N LEU A 180 -2.33 15.22 4.66
CA LEU A 180 -3.36 15.72 3.74
C LEU A 180 -2.78 16.13 2.38
N GLU A 181 -1.65 16.87 2.38
CA GLU A 181 -0.95 17.28 1.16
C GLU A 181 -0.48 16.07 0.34
N TRP A 182 0.17 15.11 0.98
CA TRP A 182 0.68 13.92 0.30
C TRP A 182 -0.44 13.07 -0.28
N SER A 183 -1.52 12.87 0.46
CA SER A 183 -2.66 12.09 0.00
C SER A 183 -3.34 12.75 -1.21
N LYS A 184 -3.51 14.08 -1.16
CA LYS A 184 -4.01 14.86 -2.30
C LYS A 184 -3.11 14.70 -3.52
N ARG A 185 -1.81 14.91 -3.36
CA ARG A 185 -0.81 14.83 -4.42
C ARG A 185 -0.78 13.45 -5.08
N ILE A 186 -0.86 12.37 -4.29
CA ILE A 186 -0.97 11.00 -4.80
C ILE A 186 -2.22 10.85 -5.68
N ALA A 187 -3.38 11.31 -5.21
CA ALA A 187 -4.63 11.23 -5.97
C ALA A 187 -4.59 12.07 -7.27
N GLU A 188 -3.91 13.21 -7.25
CA GLU A 188 -3.71 14.07 -8.42
C GLU A 188 -2.84 13.39 -9.48
N GLU A 189 -1.66 12.90 -9.08
CA GLU A 189 -0.68 12.29 -9.99
C GLU A 189 -1.18 10.96 -10.58
N LEU A 190 -1.91 10.19 -9.81
CA LEU A 190 -2.63 9.01 -10.30
C LEU A 190 -3.76 9.38 -11.28
N LYS A 191 -4.16 10.64 -11.33
CA LYS A 191 -5.41 11.08 -11.99
C LYS A 191 -6.59 10.21 -11.55
N TYR A 192 -6.58 9.88 -10.26
CA TYR A 192 -7.55 8.98 -9.65
C TYR A 192 -8.95 9.60 -9.69
N ILE A 193 -9.95 8.81 -10.01
CA ILE A 193 -11.36 9.20 -9.85
C ILE A 193 -12.02 8.15 -8.97
N GLY A 194 -12.57 8.58 -7.85
CA GLY A 194 -13.16 7.73 -6.83
C GLY A 194 -12.54 7.98 -5.45
N THR A 195 -12.70 7.04 -4.55
CA THR A 195 -12.18 7.09 -3.18
C THR A 195 -10.95 6.21 -3.05
N LEU A 196 -9.87 6.73 -2.49
CA LEU A 196 -8.67 5.99 -2.13
C LEU A 196 -8.30 6.27 -0.67
N CYS A 197 -7.58 5.35 -0.07
CA CYS A 197 -6.98 5.51 1.24
C CYS A 197 -5.45 5.51 1.09
N VAL A 198 -4.77 6.36 1.84
CA VAL A 198 -3.30 6.45 1.90
C VAL A 198 -2.88 6.20 3.34
N GLU A 199 -1.98 5.26 3.55
CA GLU A 199 -1.41 4.89 4.85
C GLU A 199 0.08 5.22 4.98
#